data_0579c142fb796ccf136481f1f58b5c22
#
_entry.id   0579c142fb796ccf136481f1f58b5c22
#
_cell.length_a   1.000
_cell.length_b   1.000
_cell.length_c   1.000
_cell.angle_alpha   90.00
_cell.angle_beta   90.00
_cell.angle_gamma   90.00
#
_symmetry.space_group_name_H-M   'P 1'
#
loop_
_entity.id
_entity.type
_entity.pdbx_description
1 polymer ?
#
loop_
_entity_poly.entity_id
_entity_poly.type
_entity_poly.pdbx_seq_one_letter_code
_entity_poly.pdbx_strand_id
1 'polypeptide(L)'
;MIKMYTTSWCPDCHATKAALKKKGLDFEEINIEQDDSAAQYVMSVNGGKRSVPTLVSGDVAASLSGFRPQKLDAFLAQAGL
;
A
#
# COMPACT_ATOMS: atom_id res chain seq x y z
N MET A 1 0.30 -8.71 -9.35
CA MET A 1 0.34 -8.92 -7.89
C MET A 1 0.43 -7.58 -7.20
N ILE A 2 -0.36 -7.38 -6.18
CA ILE A 2 -0.31 -6.16 -5.37
C ILE A 2 0.83 -6.28 -4.38
N LYS A 3 1.63 -5.21 -4.25
CA LYS A 3 2.61 -5.08 -3.18
C LYS A 3 2.11 -4.03 -2.19
N MET A 4 2.15 -4.37 -0.91
CA MET A 4 1.73 -3.43 0.14
C MET A 4 2.92 -3.13 1.04
N TYR A 5 3.34 -1.87 1.04
CA TYR A 5 4.44 -1.37 1.86
C TYR A 5 3.86 -0.91 3.19
N THR A 6 4.38 -1.46 4.29
CA THR A 6 3.81 -1.29 5.63
C THR A 6 4.87 -0.96 6.67
N THR A 7 4.40 -0.63 7.87
CA THR A 7 5.20 -0.67 9.09
C THR A 7 4.46 -1.49 10.13
N SER A 8 5.16 -1.94 11.16
CA SER A 8 4.57 -2.82 12.17
C SER A 8 3.54 -2.12 13.08
N TRP A 9 3.62 -0.78 13.16
CA TRP A 9 2.75 0.01 14.05
C TRP A 9 1.57 0.68 13.35
N CYS A 10 1.34 0.40 12.09
CA CYS A 10 0.42 1.17 11.23
C CYS A 10 -1.02 0.66 11.31
N PRO A 11 -1.95 1.38 11.95
CA PRO A 11 -3.37 0.97 11.97
C PRO A 11 -4.01 0.97 10.58
N ASP A 12 -3.65 1.94 9.73
CA ASP A 12 -4.17 2.01 8.36
C ASP A 12 -3.73 0.82 7.52
N CYS A 13 -2.52 0.29 7.80
CA CYS A 13 -2.04 -0.92 7.15
C CYS A 13 -2.91 -2.12 7.50
N HIS A 14 -3.29 -2.24 8.77
CA HIS A 14 -4.19 -3.32 9.21
C HIS A 14 -5.56 -3.21 8.54
N ALA A 15 -6.12 -2.01 8.46
CA ALA A 15 -7.41 -1.78 7.81
C ALA A 15 -7.35 -2.11 6.32
N THR A 16 -6.28 -1.69 5.64
CA THR A 16 -6.08 -1.98 4.21
C THR A 16 -5.93 -3.47 3.97
N LYS A 17 -5.15 -4.14 4.81
CA LYS A 17 -4.93 -5.58 4.72
C LYS A 17 -6.26 -6.34 4.86
N ALA A 18 -7.07 -5.97 5.84
CA ALA A 18 -8.37 -6.58 6.06
C ALA A 18 -9.29 -6.37 4.85
N ALA A 19 -9.28 -5.17 4.27
CA ALA A 19 -10.09 -4.86 3.10
C ALA A 19 -9.68 -5.68 1.88
N LEU A 20 -8.36 -5.85 1.65
CA LEU A 20 -7.86 -6.67 0.54
C LEU A 20 -8.25 -8.13 0.71
N LYS A 21 -8.14 -8.66 1.92
CA LYS A 21 -8.53 -10.05 2.21
C LYS A 21 -10.03 -10.25 2.00
N LYS A 22 -10.84 -9.29 2.42
CA LYS A 22 -12.29 -9.35 2.25
C LYS A 22 -12.68 -9.38 0.77
N LYS A 23 -11.91 -8.72 -0.08
CA LYS A 23 -12.14 -8.72 -1.53
C LYS A 23 -11.56 -9.96 -2.22
N GLY A 24 -10.88 -10.85 -1.49
CA GLY A 24 -10.26 -12.04 -2.05
C GLY A 24 -9.04 -11.74 -2.90
N LEU A 25 -8.36 -10.61 -2.66
CA LEU A 25 -7.19 -10.20 -3.43
C LEU A 25 -5.91 -10.61 -2.70
N ASP A 26 -4.99 -11.22 -3.42
CA ASP A 26 -3.68 -11.57 -2.90
C ASP A 26 -2.75 -10.35 -2.96
N PHE A 27 -1.84 -10.27 -1.99
CA PHE A 27 -0.85 -9.20 -1.95
C PHE A 27 0.40 -9.67 -1.23
N GLU A 28 1.52 -9.02 -1.56
CA GLU A 28 2.79 -9.22 -0.87
C GLU A 28 2.99 -8.04 0.09
N GLU A 29 3.26 -8.35 1.35
CA GLU A 29 3.48 -7.33 2.38
C GLU A 29 4.98 -7.11 2.56
N ILE A 30 5.41 -5.85 2.50
CA ILE A 30 6.81 -5.46 2.64
C ILE A 30 6.92 -4.44 3.77
N ASN A 31 7.63 -4.81 4.84
CA ASN A 31 7.85 -3.90 5.97
C ASN A 31 9.04 -2.99 5.66
N ILE A 32 8.77 -1.70 5.49
CA ILE A 32 9.82 -0.73 5.12
C ILE A 32 10.79 -0.42 6.25
N GLU A 33 10.44 -0.81 7.50
CA GLU A 33 11.37 -0.67 8.62
C GLU A 33 12.53 -1.66 8.54
N GLN A 34 12.35 -2.74 7.79
CA GLN A 34 13.33 -3.82 7.65
C GLN A 34 14.00 -3.83 6.27
N ASP A 35 13.67 -2.87 5.41
CA ASP A 35 14.17 -2.84 4.04
C ASP A 35 14.32 -1.40 3.57
N ASP A 36 15.57 -0.91 3.58
CA ASP A 36 15.88 0.47 3.19
C ASP A 36 15.52 0.76 1.74
N SER A 37 15.71 -0.20 0.85
CA SER A 37 15.34 -0.03 -0.57
C SER A 37 13.86 0.19 -0.72
N ALA A 38 13.05 -0.56 0.04
CA ALA A 38 11.60 -0.41 0.03
C ALA A 38 11.19 0.95 0.58
N ALA A 39 11.84 1.41 1.67
CA ALA A 39 11.57 2.72 2.25
C ALA A 39 11.88 3.83 1.24
N GLN A 40 13.00 3.73 0.52
CA GLN A 40 13.36 4.71 -0.50
C GLN A 40 12.37 4.70 -1.65
N TYR A 41 11.91 3.54 -2.06
CA TYR A 41 10.89 3.44 -3.10
C TYR A 41 9.60 4.14 -2.68
N VAL A 42 9.12 3.87 -1.45
CA VAL A 42 7.92 4.52 -0.90
C VAL A 42 8.07 6.03 -0.92
N MET A 43 9.23 6.56 -0.51
CA MET A 43 9.49 7.99 -0.55
C MET A 43 9.48 8.53 -1.97
N SER A 44 10.01 7.78 -2.94
CA SER A 44 10.08 8.24 -4.33
C SER A 44 8.70 8.41 -4.97
N VAL A 45 7.72 7.61 -4.58
CA VAL A 45 6.36 7.68 -5.13
C VAL A 45 5.42 8.56 -4.29
N ASN A 46 5.88 9.06 -3.14
CA ASN A 46 5.07 9.86 -2.22
C ASN A 46 5.69 11.24 -1.93
N GLY A 47 6.48 11.77 -2.86
CA GLY A 47 7.04 13.12 -2.70
C GLY A 47 8.04 13.23 -1.55
N GLY A 48 8.78 12.18 -1.25
CA GLY A 48 9.79 12.16 -0.19
C GLY A 48 9.27 11.72 1.17
N LYS A 49 8.01 11.32 1.27
CA LYS A 49 7.41 10.90 2.53
C LYS A 49 7.38 9.39 2.67
N ARG A 50 7.59 8.90 3.89
CA ARG A 50 7.43 7.48 4.22
C ARG A 50 5.96 7.18 4.53
N SER A 51 5.10 7.35 3.53
CA SER A 51 3.67 7.14 3.69
C SER A 51 3.32 5.67 3.65
N VAL A 52 2.64 5.17 4.66
CA VAL A 52 2.17 3.79 4.71
C VAL A 52 0.68 3.77 5.09
N PRO A 53 -0.10 2.82 4.57
CA PRO A 53 0.31 1.84 3.57
C PRO A 53 0.42 2.46 2.18
N THR A 54 1.37 1.99 1.38
CA THR A 54 1.45 2.32 -0.04
C THR A 54 1.22 1.04 -0.82
N LEU A 55 0.26 1.06 -1.73
CA LEU A 55 -0.04 -0.08 -2.60
C LEU A 55 0.54 0.16 -3.98
N VAL A 56 1.10 -0.89 -4.56
CA VAL A 56 1.69 -0.86 -5.89
C VAL A 56 1.21 -2.06 -6.68
N SER A 57 0.79 -1.82 -7.92
CA SER A 57 0.49 -2.89 -8.88
C SER A 57 0.92 -2.40 -10.26
N GLY A 58 1.94 -3.06 -10.84
CA GLY A 58 2.52 -2.62 -12.11
C GLY A 58 3.03 -1.18 -11.99
N ASP A 59 2.52 -0.29 -12.82
CA ASP A 59 2.91 1.13 -12.83
C ASP A 59 2.05 2.01 -11.92
N VAL A 60 1.07 1.41 -11.24
CA VAL A 60 0.15 2.16 -10.38
C VAL A 60 0.64 2.09 -8.94
N ALA A 61 0.81 3.24 -8.31
CA ALA A 61 1.21 3.34 -6.91
C ALA A 61 0.31 4.38 -6.23
N ALA A 62 -0.16 4.07 -5.02
CA ALA A 62 -1.02 4.98 -4.27
C ALA A 62 -0.82 4.81 -2.77
N SER A 63 -0.74 5.93 -2.05
CA SER A 63 -0.76 5.92 -0.61
C SER A 63 -2.19 5.79 -0.11
N LEU A 64 -2.42 4.87 0.82
CA LEU A 64 -3.70 4.73 1.50
C LEU A 64 -3.62 5.18 2.96
N SER A 65 -2.66 6.04 3.28
CA SER A 65 -2.57 6.67 4.59
C SER A 65 -3.87 7.46 4.86
N GLY A 66 -4.41 7.32 6.08
CA GLY A 66 -5.77 7.80 6.34
C GLY A 66 -6.78 6.94 5.59
N PHE A 67 -6.77 5.65 5.85
CA PHE A 67 -7.50 4.66 5.05
C PHE A 67 -8.98 5.03 4.88
N ARG A 68 -9.44 4.93 3.65
CA ARG A 68 -10.86 5.04 3.26
C ARG A 68 -11.15 4.03 2.16
N PRO A 69 -12.32 3.36 2.19
CA PRO A 69 -12.67 2.40 1.13
C PRO A 69 -12.59 2.98 -0.28
N GLN A 70 -12.96 4.26 -0.46
CA GLN A 70 -12.92 4.91 -1.75
C GLN A 70 -11.50 5.02 -2.31
N LYS A 71 -10.51 5.22 -1.45
CA LYS A 71 -9.10 5.27 -1.87
C LYS A 71 -8.65 3.92 -2.42
N LEU A 72 -9.04 2.85 -1.74
CA LEU A 72 -8.72 1.49 -2.20
C LEU A 72 -9.41 1.20 -3.52
N ASP A 73 -10.70 1.53 -3.64
CA ASP A 73 -11.45 1.31 -4.88
C ASP A 73 -10.82 2.06 -6.05
N ALA A 74 -10.38 3.31 -5.83
CA ALA A 74 -9.72 4.09 -6.87
C ALA A 74 -8.41 3.45 -7.31
N PHE A 75 -7.60 2.95 -6.36
CA PHE A 75 -6.37 2.25 -6.69
C PHE A 75 -6.65 1.00 -7.52
N LEU A 76 -7.61 0.20 -7.10
CA LEU A 76 -7.95 -1.05 -7.80
C LEU A 76 -8.45 -0.78 -9.20
N ALA A 77 -9.26 0.26 -9.38
CA ALA A 77 -9.77 0.65 -10.70
C ALA A 77 -8.62 1.05 -11.62
N GLN A 78 -7.67 1.85 -11.13
CA GLN A 78 -6.50 2.27 -11.92
C GLN A 78 -5.59 1.09 -12.26
N ALA A 79 -5.49 0.13 -11.38
CA ALA A 79 -4.64 -1.05 -11.58
C ALA A 79 -5.31 -2.13 -12.43
N GLY A 80 -6.59 -1.97 -12.77
CA GLY A 80 -7.33 -2.96 -13.56
C GLY A 80 -7.69 -4.20 -12.76
N LEU A 81 -7.90 -4.03 -11.47
CA LEU A 81 -8.19 -5.16 -10.58
C LEU A 81 -9.65 -5.21 -10.12
#